data_4c23a47af928993b626b8c034a7fadc3
#
_entry.id   4c23a47af928993b626b8c034a7fadc3
#
_cell.length_a   1.000
_cell.length_b   1.000
_cell.length_c   1.000
_cell.angle_alpha   90.00
_cell.angle_beta   90.00
_cell.angle_gamma   90.00
#
_symmetry.space_group_name_H-M   'P 1'
#
loop_
_entity.id
_entity.type
_entity.pdbx_description
1 polymer ?
#
loop_
_entity_poly.entity_id
_entity_poly.type
_entity_poly.pdbx_seq_one_letter_code
_entity_poly.pdbx_strand_id
1 'polypeptide(L)'
;MSELDTDIMYLKGVGPKRADLLKKELGVSTLGELIRLYPFRYIDRSTIQPIASSSQNLAYIQILGKVVSRTLLGPSSSLIDTSGEKIHWGAAKRLSVIVEDASGRMEMVFFKAIKWNYERLVPGQSFIFFGKPSEFNGRWNIVHPEVDVPQDGTLAQGVMTGVYPSTEKLKNAGITGKVMCRLQSAALTRCLPE
;
A
#
# COMPACT_ATOMS: atom_id res chain seq x y z
N MET A 1 -23.01 -10.63 -27.42
CA MET A 1 -22.55 -9.63 -26.45
C MET A 1 -21.06 -9.84 -26.26
N SER A 2 -20.26 -8.82 -26.44
CA SER A 2 -18.81 -8.91 -26.22
C SER A 2 -18.53 -9.07 -24.72
N GLU A 3 -17.51 -9.82 -24.33
CA GLU A 3 -17.03 -9.86 -22.91
C GLU A 3 -16.74 -8.46 -22.36
N LEU A 4 -16.35 -7.53 -23.24
CA LEU A 4 -16.11 -6.13 -22.89
C LEU A 4 -17.36 -5.38 -22.39
N ASP A 5 -18.58 -5.82 -22.78
CA ASP A 5 -19.84 -5.23 -22.35
C ASP A 5 -20.35 -5.81 -21.02
N THR A 6 -19.64 -6.79 -20.47
CA THR A 6 -20.00 -7.41 -19.20
C THR A 6 -19.84 -6.40 -18.05
N ASP A 7 -20.86 -6.34 -17.17
CA ASP A 7 -20.83 -5.49 -15.96
C ASP A 7 -19.68 -5.92 -15.05
N ILE A 8 -18.95 -4.92 -14.51
CA ILE A 8 -17.80 -5.13 -13.63
C ILE A 8 -18.16 -5.81 -12.32
N MET A 9 -19.43 -5.80 -11.91
CA MET A 9 -19.87 -6.48 -10.68
C MET A 9 -19.57 -7.99 -10.69
N TYR A 10 -19.49 -8.60 -11.88
CA TYR A 10 -19.18 -10.01 -12.08
C TYR A 10 -17.67 -10.31 -12.10
N LEU A 11 -16.83 -9.27 -11.99
CA LEU A 11 -15.39 -9.47 -11.87
C LEU A 11 -15.03 -9.86 -10.44
N LYS A 12 -14.20 -10.90 -10.31
CA LYS A 12 -13.75 -11.40 -8.99
C LYS A 12 -13.09 -10.26 -8.18
N GLY A 13 -13.65 -9.98 -7.00
CA GLY A 13 -13.14 -8.95 -6.09
C GLY A 13 -13.84 -7.59 -6.22
N VAL A 14 -14.83 -7.43 -7.10
CA VAL A 14 -15.64 -6.21 -7.23
C VAL A 14 -16.93 -6.33 -6.43
N GLY A 15 -17.87 -7.12 -6.90
CA GLY A 15 -19.21 -7.23 -6.31
C GLY A 15 -20.05 -5.94 -6.42
N PRO A 16 -21.35 -5.98 -6.05
CA PRO A 16 -22.30 -4.87 -6.30
C PRO A 16 -21.87 -3.53 -5.68
N LYS A 17 -21.46 -3.54 -4.41
CA LYS A 17 -21.10 -2.30 -3.68
C LYS A 17 -19.89 -1.58 -4.29
N ARG A 18 -18.87 -2.34 -4.72
CA ARG A 18 -17.69 -1.75 -5.35
C ARG A 18 -17.97 -1.35 -6.79
N ALA A 19 -18.79 -2.09 -7.52
CA ALA A 19 -19.24 -1.74 -8.86
C ALA A 19 -19.98 -0.38 -8.85
N ASP A 20 -20.95 -0.19 -7.97
CA ASP A 20 -21.65 1.07 -7.79
C ASP A 20 -20.70 2.23 -7.49
N LEU A 21 -19.69 1.98 -6.64
CA LEU A 21 -18.72 3.00 -6.27
C LEU A 21 -17.80 3.35 -7.45
N LEU A 22 -17.30 2.37 -8.19
CA LEU A 22 -16.49 2.58 -9.39
C LEU A 22 -17.26 3.35 -10.47
N LYS A 23 -18.54 3.02 -10.66
CA LYS A 23 -19.42 3.76 -11.57
C LYS A 23 -19.60 5.22 -11.15
N LYS A 24 -19.88 5.49 -9.87
CA LYS A 24 -20.11 6.85 -9.36
C LYS A 24 -18.86 7.72 -9.35
N GLU A 25 -17.72 7.14 -8.98
CA GLU A 25 -16.49 7.91 -8.77
C GLU A 25 -15.58 7.96 -10.01
N LEU A 26 -15.62 6.96 -10.89
CA LEU A 26 -14.76 6.86 -12.06
C LEU A 26 -15.51 6.68 -13.37
N GLY A 27 -16.83 6.56 -13.37
CA GLY A 27 -17.63 6.30 -14.57
C GLY A 27 -17.44 4.91 -15.17
N VAL A 28 -16.94 3.95 -14.40
CA VAL A 28 -16.60 2.59 -14.88
C VAL A 28 -17.70 1.61 -14.48
N SER A 29 -18.37 1.03 -15.47
CA SER A 29 -19.48 0.07 -15.30
C SER A 29 -19.23 -1.27 -15.96
N THR A 30 -18.41 -1.33 -17.00
CA THR A 30 -18.14 -2.55 -17.79
C THR A 30 -16.66 -2.94 -17.74
N LEU A 31 -16.37 -4.19 -18.13
CA LEU A 31 -14.97 -4.66 -18.25
C LEU A 31 -14.19 -3.83 -19.27
N GLY A 32 -14.84 -3.47 -20.39
CA GLY A 32 -14.23 -2.65 -21.43
C GLY A 32 -13.86 -1.24 -20.94
N GLU A 33 -14.72 -0.60 -20.13
CA GLU A 33 -14.43 0.69 -19.50
C GLU A 33 -13.30 0.58 -18.46
N LEU A 34 -13.28 -0.50 -17.68
CA LEU A 34 -12.21 -0.75 -16.72
C LEU A 34 -10.85 -0.90 -17.41
N ILE A 35 -10.78 -1.66 -18.52
CA ILE A 35 -9.55 -1.86 -19.29
C ILE A 35 -9.05 -0.54 -19.91
N ARG A 36 -9.97 0.32 -20.34
CA ARG A 36 -9.66 1.65 -20.92
C ARG A 36 -9.36 2.72 -19.88
N LEU A 37 -9.49 2.42 -18.58
CA LEU A 37 -9.08 3.34 -17.52
C LEU A 37 -7.57 3.36 -17.41
N TYR A 38 -6.92 4.24 -18.16
CA TYR A 38 -5.46 4.35 -18.17
C TYR A 38 -4.93 5.05 -16.91
N PRO A 39 -3.76 4.65 -16.40
CA PRO A 39 -3.07 5.39 -15.34
C PRO A 39 -2.64 6.76 -15.90
N PHE A 40 -2.74 7.80 -15.09
CA PHE A 40 -2.29 9.13 -15.49
C PHE A 40 -0.79 9.32 -15.35
N ARG A 41 -0.10 8.43 -14.64
CA ARG A 41 1.37 8.32 -14.55
C ARG A 41 1.80 6.92 -14.15
N TYR A 42 3.07 6.64 -14.33
CA TYR A 42 3.72 5.41 -13.84
C TYR A 42 4.76 5.75 -12.79
N ILE A 43 4.89 4.88 -11.81
CA ILE A 43 5.94 4.94 -10.80
C ILE A 43 6.85 3.74 -11.03
N ASP A 44 8.13 4.02 -11.21
CA ASP A 44 9.15 2.98 -11.28
C ASP A 44 9.40 2.41 -9.87
N ARG A 45 9.15 1.12 -9.71
CA ARG A 45 9.43 0.34 -8.49
C ARG A 45 10.49 -0.73 -8.73
N SER A 46 11.30 -0.57 -9.78
CA SER A 46 12.33 -1.56 -10.13
C SER A 46 13.51 -1.55 -9.17
N THR A 47 13.76 -0.41 -8.51
CA THR A 47 14.94 -0.23 -7.67
C THR A 47 14.61 -0.10 -6.20
N ILE A 48 15.34 -0.86 -5.38
CA ILE A 48 15.40 -0.64 -3.94
C ILE A 48 16.51 0.37 -3.67
N GLN A 49 16.16 1.41 -2.93
CA GLN A 49 17.08 2.48 -2.59
C GLN A 49 17.51 2.34 -1.12
N PRO A 50 18.77 2.70 -0.77
CA PRO A 50 19.18 2.75 0.62
C PRO A 50 18.45 3.87 1.38
N ILE A 51 18.21 3.66 2.67
CA ILE A 51 17.57 4.65 3.54
C ILE A 51 18.31 5.99 3.52
N ALA A 52 19.65 5.96 3.46
CA ALA A 52 20.48 7.16 3.37
C ALA A 52 20.21 8.03 2.12
N SER A 53 19.60 7.47 1.07
CA SER A 53 19.18 8.23 -0.12
C SER A 53 17.90 9.04 0.08
N SER A 54 17.29 8.98 1.26
CA SER A 54 16.07 9.72 1.55
C SER A 54 16.28 11.22 1.45
N SER A 55 15.37 11.89 0.78
CA SER A 55 15.40 13.34 0.56
C SER A 55 13.97 13.87 0.52
N GLN A 56 13.77 15.10 0.97
CA GLN A 56 12.47 15.79 0.89
C GLN A 56 11.99 16.01 -0.55
N ASN A 57 12.91 16.01 -1.51
CA ASN A 57 12.61 16.20 -2.93
C ASN A 57 12.12 14.91 -3.62
N LEU A 58 12.26 13.75 -2.98
CA LEU A 58 11.76 12.50 -3.52
C LEU A 58 10.24 12.43 -3.43
N ALA A 59 9.61 12.19 -4.58
CA ALA A 59 8.17 11.94 -4.61
C ALA A 59 7.83 10.62 -3.91
N TYR A 60 8.67 9.60 -4.08
CA TYR A 60 8.55 8.28 -3.48
C TYR A 60 9.93 7.63 -3.34
N ILE A 61 10.04 6.73 -2.36
CA ILE A 61 11.20 5.84 -2.17
C ILE A 61 10.71 4.41 -1.95
N GLN A 62 11.47 3.43 -2.43
CA GLN A 62 11.27 2.02 -2.11
C GLN A 62 12.50 1.50 -1.40
N ILE A 63 12.32 1.00 -0.19
CA ILE A 63 13.41 0.48 0.64
C ILE A 63 13.15 -0.96 1.05
N LEU A 64 14.20 -1.74 1.20
CA LEU A 64 14.18 -3.03 1.89
C LEU A 64 14.71 -2.81 3.30
N GLY A 65 13.82 -2.89 4.29
CA GLY A 65 14.18 -2.62 5.67
C GLY A 65 13.87 -3.82 6.58
N LYS A 66 14.79 -4.12 7.50
CA LYS A 66 14.59 -5.07 8.59
C LYS A 66 13.89 -4.36 9.75
N VAL A 67 12.81 -4.91 10.26
CA VAL A 67 12.11 -4.37 11.43
C VAL A 67 12.99 -4.53 12.67
N VAL A 68 13.30 -3.41 13.32
CA VAL A 68 14.08 -3.36 14.56
C VAL A 68 13.16 -3.40 15.77
N SER A 69 12.16 -2.51 15.77
CA SER A 69 11.21 -2.40 16.89
C SER A 69 9.86 -1.90 16.40
N ARG A 70 8.84 -2.15 17.21
CA ARG A 70 7.49 -1.64 16.99
C ARG A 70 6.95 -1.11 18.31
N THR A 71 6.31 0.06 18.26
CA THR A 71 5.80 0.75 19.44
C THR A 71 4.38 1.20 19.19
N LEU A 72 3.48 0.85 20.10
CA LEU A 72 2.11 1.35 20.10
C LEU A 72 1.99 2.61 20.94
N LEU A 73 1.39 3.64 20.37
CA LEU A 73 1.18 4.93 21.03
C LEU A 73 -0.32 5.22 21.13
N GLY A 74 -0.73 5.63 22.31
CA GLY A 74 -2.08 6.11 22.61
C GLY A 74 -2.23 7.62 22.41
N PRO A 75 -3.30 8.21 22.99
CA PRO A 75 -3.48 9.65 23.02
C PRO A 75 -2.28 10.35 23.63
N SER A 76 -1.95 11.55 23.11
CA SER A 76 -0.79 12.35 23.55
C SER A 76 0.55 11.60 23.51
N SER A 77 0.67 10.62 22.59
CA SER A 77 1.87 9.78 22.42
C SER A 77 2.27 8.97 23.65
N SER A 78 1.29 8.65 24.51
CA SER A 78 1.52 7.75 25.65
C SER A 78 1.87 6.33 25.15
N LEU A 79 2.88 5.71 25.78
CA LEU A 79 3.26 4.33 25.45
C LEU A 79 2.16 3.36 25.89
N ILE A 80 1.80 2.43 25.00
CA ILE A 80 0.90 1.32 25.34
C ILE A 80 1.76 0.11 25.65
N ASP A 81 1.57 -0.43 26.85
CA ASP A 81 2.23 -1.66 27.26
C ASP A 81 1.78 -2.84 26.39
N THR A 82 2.73 -3.53 25.82
CA THR A 82 2.53 -4.70 24.96
C THR A 82 3.09 -5.98 25.59
N SER A 83 3.59 -5.92 26.85
CA SER A 83 4.16 -7.06 27.58
C SER A 83 3.08 -7.93 28.25
N GLY A 84 1.84 -7.41 28.40
CA GLY A 84 0.72 -8.14 28.98
C GLY A 84 0.00 -9.08 28.00
N GLU A 85 -0.81 -10.00 28.55
CA GLU A 85 -1.57 -10.97 27.74
C GLU A 85 -2.58 -10.34 26.78
N LYS A 86 -3.04 -9.11 27.05
CA LYS A 86 -4.06 -8.40 26.23
C LYS A 86 -3.66 -6.99 25.91
N ILE A 87 -3.49 -6.71 24.63
CA ILE A 87 -3.28 -5.35 24.12
C ILE A 87 -4.61 -4.64 23.96
N HIS A 88 -4.78 -3.45 24.55
CA HIS A 88 -5.95 -2.60 24.40
C HIS A 88 -5.93 -1.84 23.06
N TRP A 89 -6.29 -2.51 21.98
CA TRP A 89 -6.27 -1.94 20.62
C TRP A 89 -7.09 -0.66 20.44
N GLY A 90 -8.17 -0.51 21.19
CA GLY A 90 -9.02 0.69 21.14
C GLY A 90 -8.31 1.97 21.61
N ALA A 91 -7.29 1.84 22.46
CA ALA A 91 -6.47 2.96 22.92
C ALA A 91 -5.35 3.32 21.92
N ALA A 92 -4.97 2.40 21.03
CA ALA A 92 -3.90 2.63 20.06
C ALA A 92 -4.32 3.65 19.00
N LYS A 93 -3.59 4.76 18.90
CA LYS A 93 -3.81 5.84 17.93
C LYS A 93 -2.72 5.90 16.86
N ARG A 94 -1.55 5.36 17.16
CA ARG A 94 -0.39 5.35 16.27
C ARG A 94 0.43 4.09 16.50
N LEU A 95 0.89 3.49 15.42
CA LEU A 95 1.95 2.48 15.44
C LEU A 95 3.20 3.11 14.81
N SER A 96 4.31 3.05 15.53
CA SER A 96 5.64 3.42 15.08
C SER A 96 6.46 2.14 14.91
N VAL A 97 7.02 1.92 13.72
CA VAL A 97 7.87 0.77 13.41
C VAL A 97 9.20 1.30 12.92
N ILE A 98 10.27 1.00 13.64
CA ILE A 98 11.62 1.34 13.22
C ILE A 98 12.15 0.23 12.33
N VAL A 99 12.60 0.61 11.15
CA VAL A 99 13.27 -0.29 10.21
C VAL A 99 14.69 0.19 9.94
N GLU A 100 15.58 -0.75 9.62
CA GLU A 100 16.96 -0.45 9.28
C GLU A 100 17.40 -1.21 8.03
N ASP A 101 18.35 -0.61 7.34
CA ASP A 101 19.19 -1.25 6.32
C ASP A 101 20.68 -0.98 6.64
N ALA A 102 21.59 -1.36 5.75
CA ALA A 102 23.01 -1.10 5.93
C ALA A 102 23.38 0.40 5.98
N SER A 103 22.49 1.29 5.52
CA SER A 103 22.75 2.72 5.35
C SER A 103 22.16 3.58 6.45
N GLY A 104 21.17 3.08 7.22
CA GLY A 104 20.54 3.87 8.26
C GLY A 104 19.24 3.29 8.82
N ARG A 105 18.48 4.14 9.50
CA ARG A 105 17.19 3.81 10.11
C ARG A 105 16.11 4.77 9.64
N MET A 106 14.88 4.26 9.53
CA MET A 106 13.71 5.02 9.15
C MET A 106 12.50 4.58 9.97
N GLU A 107 11.60 5.51 10.26
CA GLU A 107 10.36 5.23 10.98
C GLU A 107 9.19 5.01 9.98
N MET A 108 8.46 3.91 10.12
CA MET A 108 7.20 3.65 9.43
C MET A 108 6.06 3.96 10.38
N VAL A 109 5.16 4.88 10.00
CA VAL A 109 4.10 5.39 10.86
C VAL A 109 2.73 4.96 10.34
N PHE A 110 1.91 4.38 11.20
CA PHE A 110 0.55 3.96 10.88
C PHE A 110 -0.45 4.54 11.88
N PHE A 111 -1.49 5.20 11.36
CA PHE A 111 -2.65 5.69 12.13
C PHE A 111 -3.92 4.86 11.85
N LYS A 112 -3.89 4.04 10.80
CA LYS A 112 -4.98 3.13 10.41
C LYS A 112 -4.45 1.70 10.32
N ALA A 113 -5.35 0.70 10.43
CA ALA A 113 -5.00 -0.72 10.40
C ALA A 113 -3.87 -1.08 11.39
N ILE A 114 -3.85 -0.44 12.57
CA ILE A 114 -2.77 -0.52 13.55
C ILE A 114 -2.55 -1.97 13.98
N LYS A 115 -3.60 -2.67 14.38
CA LYS A 115 -3.52 -4.07 14.83
C LYS A 115 -2.92 -4.97 13.75
N TRP A 116 -3.43 -4.87 12.53
CA TRP A 116 -2.98 -5.70 11.41
C TRP A 116 -1.51 -5.46 11.06
N ASN A 117 -1.08 -4.18 11.02
CA ASN A 117 0.33 -3.86 10.76
C ASN A 117 1.24 -4.28 11.93
N TYR A 118 0.78 -4.14 13.17
CA TYR A 118 1.52 -4.58 14.35
C TYR A 118 1.76 -6.10 14.34
N GLU A 119 0.72 -6.88 14.04
CA GLU A 119 0.82 -8.35 13.99
C GLU A 119 1.71 -8.83 12.84
N ARG A 120 1.68 -8.13 11.70
CA ARG A 120 2.45 -8.46 10.50
C ARG A 120 3.93 -8.08 10.60
N LEU A 121 4.23 -6.87 11.09
CA LEU A 121 5.58 -6.30 11.10
C LEU A 121 6.36 -6.74 12.34
N VAL A 122 6.77 -8.01 12.35
CA VAL A 122 7.47 -8.61 13.48
C VAL A 122 8.95 -8.22 13.47
N PRO A 123 9.55 -7.81 14.64
CA PRO A 123 10.97 -7.53 14.73
C PRO A 123 11.83 -8.70 14.23
N GLY A 124 12.89 -8.36 13.52
CA GLY A 124 13.80 -9.33 12.91
C GLY A 124 13.44 -9.73 11.47
N GLN A 125 12.22 -9.48 11.02
CA GLN A 125 11.79 -9.75 9.64
C GLN A 125 12.07 -8.56 8.73
N SER A 126 12.30 -8.84 7.44
CA SER A 126 12.52 -7.82 6.41
C SER A 126 11.29 -7.66 5.52
N PHE A 127 11.00 -6.41 5.16
CA PHE A 127 9.89 -6.05 4.28
C PHE A 127 10.34 -4.99 3.28
N ILE A 128 9.64 -4.92 2.15
CA ILE A 128 9.77 -3.82 1.20
C ILE A 128 8.74 -2.77 1.59
N PHE A 129 9.21 -1.54 1.83
CA PHE A 129 8.38 -0.39 2.13
C PHE A 129 8.43 0.59 0.97
N PHE A 130 7.27 1.05 0.53
CA PHE A 130 7.15 2.04 -0.52
C PHE A 130 6.27 3.20 -0.05
N GLY A 131 6.75 4.43 -0.23
CA GLY A 131 5.98 5.62 0.14
C GLY A 131 6.77 6.91 -0.04
N LYS A 132 6.12 8.03 0.29
CA LYS A 132 6.76 9.34 0.27
C LYS A 132 7.58 9.53 1.54
N PRO A 133 8.91 9.74 1.43
CA PRO A 133 9.72 10.06 2.60
C PRO A 133 9.38 11.47 3.10
N SER A 134 9.38 11.64 4.40
CA SER A 134 9.27 12.92 5.07
C SER A 134 10.22 12.97 6.26
N GLU A 135 10.66 14.15 6.64
CA GLU A 135 11.53 14.34 7.79
C GLU A 135 10.76 15.01 8.93
N PHE A 136 10.87 14.42 10.11
CA PHE A 136 10.29 14.99 11.33
C PHE A 136 11.29 14.86 12.47
N ASN A 137 11.63 15.99 13.10
CA ASN A 137 12.62 16.08 14.19
C ASN A 137 13.97 15.42 13.84
N GLY A 138 14.47 15.65 12.62
CA GLY A 138 15.75 15.12 12.16
C GLY A 138 15.73 13.60 11.87
N ARG A 139 14.55 13.00 11.77
CA ARG A 139 14.40 11.58 11.45
C ARG A 139 13.53 11.39 10.22
N TRP A 140 14.00 10.53 9.33
CA TRP A 140 13.22 10.11 8.16
C TRP A 140 12.09 9.20 8.57
N ASN A 141 10.92 9.45 7.99
CA ASN A 141 9.74 8.60 8.18
C ASN A 141 8.94 8.45 6.89
N ILE A 142 8.12 7.40 6.83
CA ILE A 142 7.08 7.23 5.82
C ILE A 142 5.76 6.99 6.55
N VAL A 143 4.76 7.83 6.27
CA VAL A 143 3.42 7.67 6.83
C VAL A 143 2.59 6.79 5.92
N HIS A 144 2.01 5.73 6.49
CA HIS A 144 1.22 4.74 5.76
C HIS A 144 1.93 4.15 4.53
N PRO A 145 3.16 3.61 4.67
CA PRO A 145 3.82 2.97 3.54
C PRO A 145 3.00 1.78 3.02
N GLU A 146 3.11 1.51 1.73
CA GLU A 146 2.77 0.20 1.22
C GLU A 146 3.84 -0.79 1.69
N VAL A 147 3.41 -1.98 2.11
CA VAL A 147 4.31 -3.00 2.67
C VAL A 147 4.14 -4.29 1.88
N ASP A 148 5.23 -4.80 1.36
CA ASP A 148 5.29 -6.08 0.65
C ASP A 148 6.35 -7.01 1.28
N VAL A 149 6.13 -8.32 1.15
CA VAL A 149 7.12 -9.32 1.57
C VAL A 149 8.13 -9.49 0.43
N PRO A 150 9.43 -9.49 0.71
CA PRO A 150 10.43 -9.84 -0.29
C PRO A 150 10.15 -11.27 -0.77
N GLN A 151 9.99 -11.44 -2.09
CA GLN A 151 9.87 -12.76 -2.70
C GLN A 151 11.16 -13.03 -3.46
N ASP A 152 11.66 -14.26 -3.36
CA ASP A 152 12.84 -14.69 -4.11
C ASP A 152 12.59 -14.50 -5.61
N GLY A 153 13.44 -13.70 -6.25
CA GLY A 153 13.34 -13.39 -7.68
C GLY A 153 12.48 -12.17 -8.06
N THR A 154 11.68 -11.59 -7.15
CA THR A 154 10.77 -10.45 -7.49
C THR A 154 11.45 -9.08 -7.39
N LEU A 155 12.67 -9.00 -6.89
CA LEU A 155 13.43 -7.75 -6.76
C LEU A 155 13.95 -7.20 -8.10
N ALA A 156 13.86 -7.98 -9.18
CA ALA A 156 14.57 -7.69 -10.43
C ALA A 156 13.68 -7.37 -11.63
N GLN A 157 12.38 -7.46 -11.53
CA GLN A 157 11.53 -7.12 -12.67
C GLN A 157 10.98 -5.73 -12.49
N GLY A 158 11.54 -4.79 -13.24
CA GLY A 158 11.13 -3.40 -13.33
C GLY A 158 9.63 -3.26 -13.58
N VAL A 159 8.86 -3.25 -12.51
CA VAL A 159 7.41 -3.14 -12.60
C VAL A 159 7.06 -1.67 -12.48
N MET A 160 6.78 -1.08 -13.64
CA MET A 160 6.10 0.21 -13.71
C MET A 160 4.71 0.06 -13.11
N THR A 161 4.47 0.66 -11.96
CA THR A 161 3.15 0.65 -11.33
C THR A 161 2.33 1.84 -11.79
N GLY A 162 1.20 1.58 -12.43
CA GLY A 162 0.27 2.62 -12.84
C GLY A 162 -0.39 3.31 -11.66
N VAL A 163 -0.43 4.65 -11.69
CA VAL A 163 -1.17 5.47 -10.73
C VAL A 163 -2.49 5.86 -11.35
N TYR A 164 -3.57 5.35 -10.78
CA TYR A 164 -4.94 5.58 -11.26
C TYR A 164 -5.62 6.72 -10.50
N PRO A 165 -6.60 7.39 -11.12
CA PRO A 165 -7.47 8.31 -10.40
C PRO A 165 -8.07 7.62 -9.18
N SER A 166 -8.06 8.30 -8.04
CA SER A 166 -8.60 7.77 -6.79
C SER A 166 -9.25 8.87 -5.97
N THR A 167 -10.37 8.54 -5.34
CA THR A 167 -11.07 9.43 -4.40
C THR A 167 -10.95 8.88 -2.99
N GLU A 168 -11.24 9.70 -1.99
CA GLU A 168 -11.25 9.25 -0.60
C GLU A 168 -12.28 8.12 -0.37
N LYS A 169 -13.40 8.13 -1.08
CA LYS A 169 -14.41 7.07 -1.00
C LYS A 169 -13.88 5.74 -1.52
N LEU A 170 -13.16 5.76 -2.65
CA LEU A 170 -12.51 4.56 -3.20
C LEU A 170 -11.47 4.00 -2.25
N LYS A 171 -10.63 4.86 -1.67
CA LYS A 171 -9.61 4.45 -0.69
C LYS A 171 -10.24 3.84 0.57
N ASN A 172 -11.33 4.45 1.09
CA ASN A 172 -12.04 3.94 2.25
C ASN A 172 -12.75 2.59 1.99
N ALA A 173 -13.15 2.35 0.74
CA ALA A 173 -13.68 1.04 0.29
C ALA A 173 -12.58 0.02 -0.01
N GLY A 174 -11.30 0.37 0.22
CA GLY A 174 -10.15 -0.50 -0.05
C GLY A 174 -9.81 -0.65 -1.53
N ILE A 175 -10.30 0.27 -2.40
CA ILE A 175 -9.94 0.31 -3.82
C ILE A 175 -8.73 1.22 -3.97
N THR A 176 -7.56 0.65 -3.69
CA THR A 176 -6.25 1.29 -3.84
C THR A 176 -5.69 1.10 -5.25
N GLY A 177 -4.62 1.81 -5.61
CA GLY A 177 -3.93 1.63 -6.90
C GLY A 177 -3.52 0.17 -7.15
N LYS A 178 -3.03 -0.54 -6.12
CA LYS A 178 -2.68 -1.96 -6.21
C LYS A 178 -3.91 -2.85 -6.51
N VAL A 179 -5.04 -2.53 -5.90
CA VAL A 179 -6.31 -3.23 -6.18
C VAL A 179 -6.77 -2.93 -7.60
N MET A 180 -6.66 -1.68 -8.06
CA MET A 180 -7.02 -1.29 -9.41
C MET A 180 -6.19 -2.03 -10.47
N CYS A 181 -4.86 -2.09 -10.32
CA CYS A 181 -3.98 -2.87 -11.19
C CYS A 181 -4.42 -4.34 -11.27
N ARG A 182 -4.73 -4.95 -10.12
CA ARG A 182 -5.18 -6.34 -10.06
C ARG A 182 -6.52 -6.55 -10.76
N LEU A 183 -7.47 -5.63 -10.60
CA LEU A 183 -8.77 -5.70 -11.27
C LEU A 183 -8.61 -5.56 -12.78
N GLN A 184 -7.76 -4.67 -13.25
CA GLN A 184 -7.47 -4.54 -14.68
C GLN A 184 -6.80 -5.77 -15.26
N SER A 185 -5.81 -6.34 -14.57
CA SER A 185 -5.18 -7.60 -15.00
C SER A 185 -6.21 -8.72 -15.11
N ALA A 186 -7.11 -8.85 -14.13
CA ALA A 186 -8.16 -9.86 -14.16
C ALA A 186 -9.16 -9.62 -15.30
N ALA A 187 -9.50 -8.36 -15.60
CA ALA A 187 -10.37 -8.01 -16.72
C ALA A 187 -9.69 -8.29 -18.06
N LEU A 188 -8.41 -7.96 -18.21
CA LEU A 188 -7.62 -8.26 -19.40
C LEU A 188 -7.56 -9.78 -19.68
N THR A 189 -7.18 -10.56 -18.65
CA THR A 189 -7.13 -12.03 -18.77
C THR A 189 -8.47 -12.62 -19.21
N ARG A 190 -9.58 -12.05 -18.75
CA ARG A 190 -10.92 -12.52 -19.14
C ARG A 190 -11.33 -12.12 -20.55
N CYS A 191 -10.92 -10.92 -21.00
CA CYS A 191 -11.35 -10.35 -22.28
C CYS A 191 -10.40 -10.65 -23.44
N LEU A 192 -9.15 -11.04 -23.17
CA LEU A 192 -8.20 -11.43 -24.20
C LEU A 192 -8.35 -12.93 -24.47
N PRO A 193 -8.59 -13.35 -25.72
CA PRO A 193 -8.47 -14.76 -26.09
C PRO A 193 -7.01 -15.22 -25.91
N GLU A 194 -6.85 -16.48 -25.54
CA GLU A 194 -5.54 -17.13 -25.50
C GLU A 194 -4.90 -17.19 -26.91
#